data_3aa04a0617824bef06dcd65945b9804a
#
_entry.id   3aa04a0617824bef06dcd65945b9804a
#
_cell.length_a   1.000
_cell.length_b   1.000
_cell.length_c   1.000
_cell.angle_alpha   90.00
_cell.angle_beta   90.00
_cell.angle_gamma   90.00
#
_symmetry.space_group_name_H-M   'P 1'
#
loop_
_entity.id
_entity.type
_entity.pdbx_description
1 polymer ?
#
loop_
_entity_poly.entity_id
_entity_poly.type
_entity_poly.pdbx_seq_one_letter_code
_entity_poly.pdbx_strand_id
1 'polypeptide(L)' 'MTQHVNVIPRKHLCAKLGIIRNTIKRWIDHRGFPKPLKASGQEPLFDSDAVNQWFEEMEGRND' A
#
# COMPACT_ATOMS: atom_id res chain seq x y z
N MET A 1 9.47 15.89 17.70
CA MET A 1 8.97 15.75 16.74
C MET A 1 8.13 14.68 16.55
N THR A 2 7.10 14.76 16.22
CA THR A 2 6.25 13.81 16.10
C THR A 2 6.21 13.23 14.82
N GLN A 3 6.25 12.00 14.72
CA GLN A 3 6.22 11.42 13.56
C GLN A 3 4.95 10.84 13.35
N HIS A 4 4.16 11.21 12.58
CA HIS A 4 2.94 10.62 12.34
C HIS A 4 3.08 9.73 11.20
N VAL A 5 3.30 8.51 11.44
CA VAL A 5 3.42 7.56 10.38
C VAL A 5 2.08 6.91 10.26
N ASN A 6 1.38 7.15 9.22
CA ASN A 6 0.12 6.53 8.98
C ASN A 6 0.35 5.21 8.31
N VAL A 7 0.10 4.13 8.99
CA VAL A 7 0.30 2.82 8.41
C VAL A 7 -1.01 2.06 8.38
N ILE A 8 -1.12 1.14 7.47
CA ILE A 8 -2.32 0.34 7.34
C ILE A 8 -1.89 -1.09 7.11
N PRO A 9 -2.41 -2.05 7.87
CA PRO A 9 -2.06 -3.45 7.67
C PRO A 9 -2.58 -3.95 6.32
N ARG A 10 -1.86 -4.90 5.73
CA ARG A 10 -2.26 -5.43 4.43
C ARG A 10 -3.71 -5.92 4.44
N LYS A 11 -4.11 -6.58 5.50
CA LYS A 11 -5.44 -7.08 5.61
C LYS A 11 -6.46 -5.96 5.50
N HIS A 12 -6.22 -4.86 6.19
CA HIS A 12 -7.10 -3.73 6.12
C HIS A 12 -7.07 -3.08 4.77
N LEU A 13 -5.90 -2.99 4.18
CA LEU A 13 -5.74 -2.37 2.87
C LEU A 13 -6.50 -3.18 1.82
N CYS A 14 -6.39 -4.48 1.87
CA CYS A 14 -7.11 -5.33 0.93
C CYS A 14 -8.61 -5.14 1.09
N ALA A 15 -9.08 -5.07 2.32
CA ALA A 15 -10.51 -4.90 2.55
C ALA A 15 -10.99 -3.55 2.04
N LYS A 16 -10.19 -2.52 2.27
CA LYS A 16 -10.56 -1.20 1.87
C LYS A 16 -10.62 -1.09 0.36
N LEU A 17 -9.74 -1.76 -0.35
CA LEU A 17 -9.69 -1.67 -1.78
C LEU A 17 -10.51 -2.76 -2.47
N GLY A 18 -10.99 -3.71 -1.72
CA GLY A 18 -11.78 -4.79 -2.29
C GLY A 18 -10.95 -5.74 -3.13
N ILE A 19 -9.70 -5.99 -2.75
CA ILE A 19 -8.84 -6.86 -3.52
C ILE A 19 -8.24 -7.90 -2.61
N ILE A 20 -7.59 -8.90 -3.19
CA ILE A 20 -6.97 -9.94 -2.41
C ILE A 20 -5.47 -9.67 -2.32
N ARG A 21 -4.81 -10.33 -1.41
CA ARG A 21 -3.40 -10.07 -1.18
C ARG A 21 -2.54 -10.40 -2.38
N ASN A 22 -2.93 -11.36 -3.20
CA ASN A 22 -2.16 -11.68 -4.38
C ASN A 22 -2.16 -10.52 -5.35
N THR A 23 -3.23 -9.77 -5.39
CA THR A 23 -3.31 -8.58 -6.24
C THR A 23 -2.29 -7.55 -5.80
N ILE A 24 -2.19 -7.34 -4.49
CA ILE A 24 -1.22 -6.39 -3.98
C ILE A 24 0.19 -6.84 -4.31
N LYS A 25 0.47 -8.11 -4.19
CA LYS A 25 1.78 -8.61 -4.48
C LYS A 25 2.14 -8.38 -5.94
N ARG A 26 1.20 -8.59 -6.84
CA ARG A 26 1.43 -8.35 -8.25
C ARG A 26 1.66 -6.87 -8.53
N TRP A 27 0.95 -6.00 -7.85
CA TRP A 27 1.14 -4.58 -8.04
C TRP A 27 2.53 -4.15 -7.57
N ILE A 28 3.00 -4.72 -6.46
CA ILE A 28 4.33 -4.41 -5.96
C ILE A 28 5.37 -4.87 -6.98
N ASP A 29 5.18 -6.04 -7.53
CA ASP A 29 6.15 -6.59 -8.44
C ASP A 29 6.13 -5.95 -9.82
N HIS A 30 4.98 -5.53 -10.29
CA HIS A 30 4.85 -5.11 -11.66
C HIS A 30 4.35 -3.69 -11.89
N ARG A 31 3.80 -3.06 -10.89
CA ARG A 31 3.26 -1.73 -11.07
C ARG A 31 3.86 -0.66 -10.21
N GLY A 32 4.88 -0.96 -9.50
CA GLY A 32 5.53 0.03 -8.66
C GLY A 32 4.76 0.42 -7.41
N PHE A 33 3.87 -0.45 -6.96
CA PHE A 33 3.13 -0.16 -5.75
C PHE A 33 4.11 -0.09 -4.58
N PRO A 34 3.89 0.77 -3.60
CA PRO A 34 4.82 0.90 -2.49
C PRO A 34 5.01 -0.41 -1.75
N LYS A 35 6.23 -0.74 -1.44
CA LYS A 35 6.52 -1.96 -0.71
C LYS A 35 6.13 -1.80 0.73
N PRO A 36 5.78 -2.89 1.39
CA PRO A 36 5.38 -2.80 2.79
C PRO A 36 6.54 -2.38 3.67
N LEU A 37 6.23 -1.70 4.75
CA LEU A 37 7.22 -1.37 5.73
C LEU A 37 7.52 -2.62 6.51
N LYS A 38 8.72 -2.72 7.07
CA LYS A 38 9.09 -3.89 7.77
C LYS A 38 8.30 -4.06 9.01
N ALA A 39 7.75 -5.18 9.19
CA ALA A 39 6.99 -5.44 10.40
C ALA A 39 7.55 -6.65 11.03
N SER A 40 7.66 -6.69 12.32
CA SER A 40 8.27 -7.79 12.96
C SER A 40 7.36 -8.96 13.04
N GLY A 41 7.47 -9.83 12.14
CA GLY A 41 6.79 -11.09 12.23
C GLY A 41 5.29 -11.06 12.17
N GLN A 42 4.75 -9.94 11.81
CA GLN A 42 3.35 -9.82 11.78
C GLN A 42 2.87 -9.48 10.41
N GLU A 43 1.65 -9.07 10.33
CA GLU A 43 1.07 -8.66 9.09
C GLU A 43 1.85 -7.50 8.51
N PRO A 44 2.17 -7.48 7.25
CA PRO A 44 2.88 -6.36 6.66
C PRO A 44 2.08 -5.07 6.78
N LEU A 45 2.78 -3.99 7.05
CA LEU A 45 2.14 -2.69 7.15
C LEU A 45 2.56 -1.85 5.98
N PHE A 46 1.62 -1.10 5.43
CA PHE A 46 1.93 -0.23 4.31
C PHE A 46 1.81 1.22 4.76
N ASP A 47 2.59 2.10 4.16
CA ASP A 47 2.52 3.51 4.45
C ASP A 47 1.32 4.06 3.70
N SER A 48 0.29 4.47 4.41
CA SER A 48 -0.94 4.87 3.75
C SER A 48 -0.76 6.12 2.91
N ASP A 49 0.15 7.01 3.26
CA ASP A 49 0.40 8.18 2.45
C ASP A 49 1.04 7.78 1.12
N ALA A 50 1.96 6.83 1.15
CA ALA A 50 2.57 6.36 -0.07
C ALA A 50 1.56 5.66 -0.96
N VAL A 51 0.66 4.90 -0.34
CA VAL A 51 -0.38 4.21 -1.09
C VAL A 51 -1.31 5.22 -1.76
N ASN A 52 -1.70 6.26 -1.04
CA ASN A 52 -2.56 7.29 -1.61
C ASN A 52 -1.86 8.00 -2.75
N GLN A 53 -0.59 8.26 -2.60
CA GLN A 53 0.16 8.93 -3.64
C GLN A 53 0.25 8.05 -4.88
N TRP A 54 0.42 6.76 -4.69
CA TRP A 54 0.49 5.85 -5.82
C TRP A 54 -0.83 5.87 -6.61
N PHE A 55 -1.96 5.87 -5.91
CA PHE A 55 -3.24 5.93 -6.59
C PHE A 55 -3.43 7.26 -7.32
N GLU A 56 -2.98 8.34 -6.72
CA GLU A 56 -3.08 9.63 -7.36
C GLU A 56 -2.27 9.67 -8.64
N GLU A 57 -1.11 9.07 -8.62
CA GLU A 57 -0.27 9.05 -9.79
C GLU A 57 -0.88 8.18 -10.87
N MET A 58 -1.51 7.09 -10.48
CA MET A 58 -2.15 6.23 -11.46
C MET A 58 -3.31 6.93 -12.12
N GLU A 59 -4.07 7.67 -11.33
CA GLU A 59 -5.18 8.39 -11.90
C GLU A 59 -4.71 9.51 -12.79
N GLY A 60 -3.64 10.13 -12.42
CA GLY A 60 -3.12 11.22 -13.20
C GLY A 60 -2.56 10.78 -14.51
N ARG A 61 -2.20 9.49 -14.63
CA ARG A 61 -1.67 9.05 -15.79
C ARG A 61 -2.67 8.48 -16.67
N ASN A 62 -3.81 8.62 -16.46
CA ASN A 62 -4.76 8.10 -17.19
C ASN A 62 -4.80 8.53 -18.52
N ASP A 63 -4.49 8.06 -19.36
CA ASP A 63 -4.58 8.51 -20.62
C ASP A 63 -4.91 7.64 -21.48
#